data_b40f6b62df8f95ac6378b0837cd1a702
#
_entry.id   b40f6b62df8f95ac6378b0837cd1a702
#
_cell.length_a   1.000
_cell.length_b   1.000
_cell.length_c   1.000
_cell.angle_alpha   90.00
_cell.angle_beta   90.00
_cell.angle_gamma   90.00
#
_symmetry.space_group_name_H-M   'P 1'
#
loop_
_entity.id
_entity.type
_entity.pdbx_description
1 polymer ?
#
loop_
_entity_poly.entity_id
_entity_poly.type
_entity_poly.pdbx_seq_one_letter_code
_entity_poly.pdbx_strand_id
1 'polypeptide(L)'
;MREVAAAAGISRATLYEYFGTKQVLLRAIATRVEDEIQSAVVDAVAAQPDLAVRVEVVILAMFRFGTAHPDALKVLNVEPEFSINSIHHAFPAFLEVVEPLLVPALELAPSVQSGAMSPGALAELLLRVAATTFFVSTDDPDGMARSIAAWPLLHGSPSS
;
A
#
# COMPACT_ATOMS: atom_id res chain seq x y z
N MET A 1 -8.23 18.03 14.12
CA MET A 1 -8.43 17.89 15.59
C MET A 1 -9.91 17.81 16.00
N ARG A 2 -10.79 18.73 15.56
CA ARG A 2 -12.22 18.69 15.95
C ARG A 2 -12.93 17.45 15.42
N GLU A 3 -12.73 17.10 14.18
CA GLU A 3 -13.33 15.91 13.53
C GLU A 3 -12.79 14.60 14.09
N VAL A 4 -11.48 14.54 14.38
CA VAL A 4 -10.85 13.37 15.01
C VAL A 4 -11.40 13.13 16.41
N ALA A 5 -11.54 14.19 17.24
CA ALA A 5 -12.12 14.08 18.54
C ALA A 5 -13.58 13.60 18.51
N ALA A 6 -14.36 14.11 17.54
CA ALA A 6 -15.74 13.70 17.33
C ALA A 6 -15.84 12.22 16.88
N ALA A 7 -14.99 11.79 15.95
CA ALA A 7 -14.95 10.40 15.48
C ALA A 7 -14.53 9.43 16.59
N ALA A 8 -13.61 9.84 17.47
CA ALA A 8 -13.16 9.06 18.62
C ALA A 8 -14.11 9.11 19.83
N GLY A 9 -15.16 9.92 19.79
CA GLY A 9 -16.09 10.08 20.92
C GLY A 9 -15.48 10.72 22.17
N ILE A 10 -14.38 11.47 22.02
CA ILE A 10 -13.67 12.14 23.13
C ILE A 10 -13.67 13.65 22.98
N SER A 11 -13.38 14.38 24.09
CA SER A 11 -13.24 15.83 24.03
C SER A 11 -11.93 16.24 23.32
N ARG A 12 -11.93 17.45 22.74
CA ARG A 12 -10.68 18.04 22.20
C ARG A 12 -9.62 18.20 23.27
N ALA A 13 -10.01 18.53 24.50
CA ALA A 13 -9.10 18.67 25.63
C ALA A 13 -8.40 17.32 25.92
N THR A 14 -9.17 16.24 25.99
CA THR A 14 -8.66 14.89 26.15
C THR A 14 -7.70 14.49 25.02
N LEU A 15 -8.04 14.81 23.78
CA LEU A 15 -7.17 14.54 22.64
C LEU A 15 -5.83 15.28 22.74
N TYR A 16 -5.84 16.57 23.14
CA TYR A 16 -4.62 17.35 23.38
C TYR A 16 -3.82 16.87 24.59
N GLU A 17 -4.49 16.38 25.64
CA GLU A 17 -3.84 15.80 26.79
C GLU A 17 -3.02 14.55 26.45
N TYR A 18 -3.54 13.68 25.57
CA TYR A 18 -2.85 12.47 25.12
C TYR A 18 -1.75 12.75 24.09
N PHE A 19 -2.00 13.60 23.10
CA PHE A 19 -1.11 13.78 21.96
C PHE A 19 -0.30 15.08 21.97
N GLY A 20 -0.63 16.03 22.86
CA GLY A 20 0.03 17.31 22.98
C GLY A 20 -0.18 18.21 21.76
N THR A 21 0.19 17.76 20.57
CA THR A 21 0.09 18.55 19.35
C THR A 21 -0.62 17.78 18.21
N LYS A 22 -1.16 18.53 17.23
CA LYS A 22 -1.73 17.96 16.01
C LYS A 22 -0.71 17.09 15.27
N GLN A 23 0.56 17.51 15.21
CA GLN A 23 1.61 16.79 14.50
C GLN A 23 1.92 15.44 15.14
N VAL A 24 1.94 15.36 16.47
CA VAL A 24 2.13 14.09 17.19
C VAL A 24 0.98 13.14 16.91
N LEU A 25 -0.26 13.63 16.94
CA LEU A 25 -1.43 12.83 16.58
C LEU A 25 -1.37 12.31 15.14
N LEU A 26 -1.09 13.19 14.17
CA LEU A 26 -1.00 12.80 12.75
C LEU A 26 0.09 11.75 12.55
N ARG A 27 1.22 11.88 13.21
CA ARG A 27 2.31 10.89 13.14
C ARG A 27 1.89 9.55 13.73
N ALA A 28 1.20 9.53 14.88
CA ALA A 28 0.68 8.31 15.48
C ALA A 28 -0.35 7.61 14.57
N ILE A 29 -1.21 8.38 13.88
CA ILE A 29 -2.14 7.85 12.88
C ILE A 29 -1.37 7.25 11.70
N ALA A 30 -0.37 7.95 11.16
CA ALA A 30 0.44 7.47 10.04
C ALA A 30 1.13 6.14 10.38
N THR A 31 1.83 6.06 11.51
CA THR A 31 2.48 4.82 11.96
C THR A 31 1.46 3.68 12.10
N ARG A 32 0.29 3.94 12.66
CA ARG A 32 -0.76 2.92 12.78
C ARG A 32 -1.24 2.42 11.41
N VAL A 33 -1.43 3.32 10.45
CA VAL A 33 -1.82 2.98 9.07
C VAL A 33 -0.72 2.17 8.38
N GLU A 34 0.54 2.53 8.59
CA GLU A 34 1.71 1.80 8.06
C GLU A 34 1.76 0.35 8.59
N ASP A 35 1.61 0.16 9.90
CA ASP A 35 1.59 -1.16 10.53
C ASP A 35 0.43 -2.02 10.00
N GLU A 36 -0.76 -1.42 9.89
CA GLU A 36 -1.96 -2.12 9.44
C GLU A 36 -1.91 -2.53 7.97
N ILE A 37 -1.37 -1.69 7.07
CA ILE A 37 -1.23 -2.07 5.66
C ILE A 37 -0.16 -3.15 5.47
N GLN A 38 0.95 -3.09 6.20
CA GLN A 38 1.96 -4.14 6.18
C GLN A 38 1.37 -5.48 6.62
N SER A 39 0.66 -5.48 7.76
CA SER A 39 -0.01 -6.68 8.27
C SER A 39 -1.02 -7.23 7.27
N ALA A 40 -1.84 -6.37 6.66
CA ALA A 40 -2.83 -6.79 5.68
C ALA A 40 -2.20 -7.49 4.46
N VAL A 41 -1.05 -7.01 3.98
CA VAL A 41 -0.33 -7.64 2.86
C VAL A 41 0.28 -8.97 3.30
N VAL A 42 0.94 -9.03 4.45
CA VAL A 42 1.54 -10.27 4.99
C VAL A 42 0.47 -11.34 5.18
N ASP A 43 -0.66 -11.00 5.80
CA ASP A 43 -1.77 -11.91 6.05
C ASP A 43 -2.41 -12.40 4.75
N ALA A 44 -2.57 -11.53 3.76
CA ALA A 44 -3.11 -11.92 2.45
C ALA A 44 -2.19 -12.93 1.74
N VAL A 45 -0.88 -12.72 1.79
CA VAL A 45 0.11 -13.64 1.22
C VAL A 45 0.14 -14.97 1.98
N ALA A 46 0.01 -14.94 3.30
CA ALA A 46 -0.06 -16.16 4.10
C ALA A 46 -1.34 -16.98 3.82
N ALA A 47 -2.45 -16.29 3.60
CA ALA A 47 -3.73 -16.92 3.24
C ALA A 47 -3.74 -17.51 1.82
N GLN A 48 -2.98 -16.91 0.88
CA GLN A 48 -2.88 -17.36 -0.51
C GLN A 48 -1.40 -17.44 -0.94
N PRO A 49 -0.71 -18.54 -0.63
CA PRO A 49 0.73 -18.68 -0.83
C PRO A 49 1.16 -18.98 -2.27
N ASP A 50 0.23 -19.17 -3.20
CA ASP A 50 0.51 -19.49 -4.60
C ASP A 50 1.27 -18.36 -5.30
N LEU A 51 2.43 -18.69 -5.89
CA LEU A 51 3.27 -17.73 -6.60
C LEU A 51 2.64 -17.24 -7.90
N ALA A 52 1.76 -18.02 -8.53
CA ALA A 52 1.12 -17.65 -9.79
C ALA A 52 0.19 -16.42 -9.64
N VAL A 53 -0.37 -16.21 -8.45
CA VAL A 53 -1.27 -15.09 -8.14
C VAL A 53 -0.66 -14.10 -7.13
N ARG A 54 0.59 -14.29 -6.74
CA ARG A 54 1.25 -13.52 -5.69
C ARG A 54 1.21 -12.01 -5.92
N VAL A 55 1.49 -11.56 -7.13
CA VAL A 55 1.45 -10.14 -7.48
C VAL A 55 0.03 -9.59 -7.32
N GLU A 56 -0.98 -10.30 -7.84
CA GLU A 56 -2.38 -9.92 -7.70
C GLU A 56 -2.79 -9.83 -6.22
N VAL A 57 -2.42 -10.82 -5.41
CA VAL A 57 -2.74 -10.88 -3.97
C VAL A 57 -2.18 -9.67 -3.23
N VAL A 58 -0.91 -9.33 -3.46
CA VAL A 58 -0.26 -8.18 -2.81
C VAL A 58 -0.92 -6.87 -3.23
N ILE A 59 -1.09 -6.65 -4.53
CA ILE A 59 -1.70 -5.42 -5.06
C ILE A 59 -3.14 -5.27 -4.58
N LEU A 60 -3.91 -6.35 -4.60
CA LEU A 60 -5.30 -6.35 -4.14
C LEU A 60 -5.41 -6.06 -2.63
N ALA A 61 -4.50 -6.60 -1.82
CA ALA A 61 -4.46 -6.31 -0.38
C ALA A 61 -4.25 -4.81 -0.12
N MET A 62 -3.34 -4.16 -0.87
CA MET A 62 -3.12 -2.71 -0.79
C MET A 62 -4.39 -1.93 -1.17
N PHE A 63 -5.07 -2.29 -2.25
CA PHE A 63 -6.27 -1.60 -2.72
C PHE A 63 -7.44 -1.78 -1.75
N ARG A 64 -7.65 -2.99 -1.25
CA ARG A 64 -8.70 -3.29 -0.27
C ARG A 64 -8.44 -2.58 1.05
N PHE A 65 -7.19 -2.45 1.46
CA PHE A 65 -6.84 -1.65 2.63
C PHE A 65 -7.31 -0.20 2.47
N GLY A 66 -7.04 0.44 1.32
CA GLY A 66 -7.52 1.79 1.03
C GLY A 66 -9.04 1.92 1.09
N THR A 67 -9.77 0.98 0.51
CA THR A 67 -11.25 0.99 0.52
C THR A 67 -11.86 0.68 1.90
N ALA A 68 -11.20 -0.15 2.70
CA ALA A 68 -11.64 -0.50 4.05
C ALA A 68 -11.40 0.62 5.07
N HIS A 69 -10.46 1.55 4.79
CA HIS A 69 -10.05 2.61 5.71
C HIS A 69 -10.30 4.02 5.11
N PRO A 70 -11.57 4.37 4.78
CA PRO A 70 -11.89 5.65 4.14
C PRO A 70 -11.50 6.86 5.00
N ASP A 71 -11.44 6.71 6.32
CA ASP A 71 -11.04 7.80 7.22
C ASP A 71 -9.53 8.06 7.17
N ALA A 72 -8.70 7.05 6.95
CA ALA A 72 -7.28 7.24 6.66
C ALA A 72 -7.07 8.04 5.37
N LEU A 73 -7.84 7.72 4.32
CA LEU A 73 -7.80 8.47 3.04
C LEU A 73 -8.31 9.91 3.19
N LYS A 74 -9.27 10.18 4.10
CA LYS A 74 -9.70 11.57 4.41
C LYS A 74 -8.56 12.40 4.98
N VAL A 75 -7.68 11.82 5.80
CA VAL A 75 -6.51 12.52 6.34
C VAL A 75 -5.58 12.95 5.20
N LEU A 76 -5.39 12.11 4.17
CA LEU A 76 -4.61 12.44 2.97
C LEU A 76 -5.14 13.70 2.27
N ASN A 77 -6.47 13.87 2.20
CA ASN A 77 -7.10 15.02 1.55
C ASN A 77 -7.09 16.28 2.41
N VAL A 78 -7.17 16.15 3.74
CA VAL A 78 -7.21 17.29 4.67
C VAL A 78 -5.82 17.86 4.97
N GLU A 79 -4.80 17.01 5.00
CA GLU A 79 -3.41 17.37 5.29
C GLU A 79 -2.47 16.80 4.20
N PRO A 80 -2.59 17.25 2.94
CA PRO A 80 -1.90 16.61 1.80
C PRO A 80 -0.38 16.67 1.92
N GLU A 81 0.18 17.78 2.41
CA GLU A 81 1.63 17.91 2.59
C GLU A 81 2.17 16.93 3.62
N PHE A 82 1.49 16.80 4.77
CA PHE A 82 1.84 15.81 5.79
C PHE A 82 1.74 14.39 5.23
N SER A 83 0.68 14.09 4.50
CA SER A 83 0.40 12.75 3.97
C SER A 83 1.41 12.33 2.90
N ILE A 84 1.76 13.22 1.97
CA ILE A 84 2.81 12.96 0.98
C ILE A 84 4.15 12.70 1.67
N ASN A 85 4.51 13.52 2.65
CA ASN A 85 5.74 13.33 3.41
C ASN A 85 5.73 12.01 4.19
N SER A 86 4.61 11.64 4.82
CA SER A 86 4.48 10.36 5.55
C SER A 86 4.65 9.17 4.60
N ILE A 87 3.97 9.16 3.46
CA ILE A 87 4.13 8.09 2.46
C ILE A 87 5.58 8.01 1.96
N HIS A 88 6.20 9.16 1.67
CA HIS A 88 7.59 9.20 1.23
C HIS A 88 8.55 8.59 2.25
N HIS A 89 8.33 8.84 3.55
CA HIS A 89 9.16 8.28 4.61
C HIS A 89 8.86 6.80 4.91
N ALA A 90 7.59 6.39 4.82
CA ALA A 90 7.15 5.03 5.09
C ALA A 90 7.49 4.05 3.97
N PHE A 91 7.55 4.53 2.71
CA PHE A 91 7.71 3.66 1.55
C PHE A 91 8.95 2.76 1.58
N PRO A 92 10.16 3.21 2.01
CA PRO A 92 11.31 2.33 2.11
C PRO A 92 11.09 1.16 3.09
N ALA A 93 10.54 1.42 4.28
CA ALA A 93 10.25 0.38 5.28
C ALA A 93 9.15 -0.57 4.77
N PHE A 94 8.14 -0.05 4.08
CA PHE A 94 7.12 -0.87 3.43
C PHE A 94 7.73 -1.78 2.35
N LEU A 95 8.63 -1.25 1.54
CA LEU A 95 9.35 -2.02 0.51
C LEU A 95 10.19 -3.13 1.14
N GLU A 96 10.93 -2.87 2.22
CA GLU A 96 11.72 -3.88 2.95
C GLU A 96 10.88 -5.09 3.42
N VAL A 97 9.60 -4.86 3.77
CA VAL A 97 8.69 -5.94 4.20
C VAL A 97 8.07 -6.67 3.01
N VAL A 98 7.66 -5.93 1.96
CA VAL A 98 6.83 -6.50 0.88
C VAL A 98 7.66 -7.04 -0.28
N GLU A 99 8.83 -6.47 -0.58
CA GLU A 99 9.72 -6.96 -1.64
C GLU A 99 10.05 -8.46 -1.49
N PRO A 100 10.47 -8.95 -0.30
CA PRO A 100 10.76 -10.38 -0.12
C PRO A 100 9.56 -11.30 -0.38
N LEU A 101 8.34 -10.79 -0.22
CA LEU A 101 7.12 -11.53 -0.51
C LEU A 101 6.85 -11.65 -2.02
N LEU A 102 7.27 -10.65 -2.80
CA LEU A 102 7.08 -10.59 -4.25
C LEU A 102 8.21 -11.28 -5.04
N VAL A 103 9.46 -11.17 -4.58
CA VAL A 103 10.66 -11.66 -5.27
C VAL A 103 10.51 -13.09 -5.81
N PRO A 104 10.03 -14.10 -5.05
CA PRO A 104 9.92 -15.47 -5.56
C PRO A 104 9.00 -15.62 -6.78
N ALA A 105 7.95 -14.79 -6.88
CA ALA A 105 7.07 -14.77 -8.04
C ALA A 105 7.69 -13.98 -9.21
N LEU A 106 8.37 -12.87 -8.90
CA LEU A 106 8.98 -11.98 -9.91
C LEU A 106 10.22 -12.59 -10.56
N GLU A 107 10.93 -13.49 -9.89
CA GLU A 107 12.02 -14.26 -10.50
C GLU A 107 11.56 -15.09 -11.71
N LEU A 108 10.28 -15.43 -11.77
CA LEU A 108 9.68 -16.16 -12.89
C LEU A 108 9.25 -15.22 -14.03
N ALA A 109 9.25 -13.91 -13.83
CA ALA A 109 8.79 -12.94 -14.83
C ALA A 109 9.76 -12.86 -16.02
N PRO A 110 9.26 -12.78 -17.27
CA PRO A 110 10.10 -12.70 -18.47
C PRO A 110 11.06 -11.51 -18.48
N SER A 111 10.66 -10.35 -17.92
CA SER A 111 11.52 -9.18 -17.81
C SER A 111 12.73 -9.39 -16.87
N VAL A 112 12.56 -10.24 -15.86
CA VAL A 112 13.64 -10.62 -14.94
C VAL A 112 14.50 -11.71 -15.57
N GLN A 113 13.89 -12.74 -16.15
CA GLN A 113 14.56 -13.85 -16.81
C GLN A 113 15.46 -13.38 -17.98
N SER A 114 15.05 -12.34 -18.70
CA SER A 114 15.85 -11.71 -19.76
C SER A 114 16.96 -10.78 -19.25
N GLY A 115 17.00 -10.49 -17.95
CA GLY A 115 17.93 -9.54 -17.36
C GLY A 115 17.58 -8.07 -17.62
N ALA A 116 16.40 -7.78 -18.15
CA ALA A 116 15.95 -6.40 -18.39
C ALA A 116 15.68 -5.63 -17.08
N MET A 117 15.28 -6.35 -16.02
CA MET A 117 15.06 -5.78 -14.70
C MET A 117 15.54 -6.75 -13.61
N SER A 118 15.93 -6.24 -12.44
CA SER A 118 16.05 -7.09 -11.25
C SER A 118 14.67 -7.35 -10.62
N PRO A 119 14.50 -8.45 -9.86
CA PRO A 119 13.25 -8.71 -9.13
C PRO A 119 12.86 -7.55 -8.21
N GLY A 120 13.82 -6.98 -7.48
CA GLY A 120 13.61 -5.84 -6.57
C GLY A 120 13.17 -4.58 -7.32
N ALA A 121 13.80 -4.26 -8.47
CA ALA A 121 13.38 -3.10 -9.27
C ALA A 121 11.94 -3.27 -9.82
N LEU A 122 11.57 -4.49 -10.20
CA LEU A 122 10.21 -4.79 -10.64
C LEU A 122 9.21 -4.71 -9.47
N ALA A 123 9.58 -5.24 -8.28
CA ALA A 123 8.76 -5.12 -7.06
C ALA A 123 8.52 -3.65 -6.71
N GLU A 124 9.58 -2.84 -6.67
CA GLU A 124 9.48 -1.41 -6.39
C GLU A 124 8.57 -0.68 -7.40
N LEU A 125 8.71 -0.97 -8.69
CA LEU A 125 7.86 -0.40 -9.73
C LEU A 125 6.37 -0.73 -9.48
N LEU A 126 6.05 -1.99 -9.24
CA LEU A 126 4.68 -2.45 -8.98
C LEU A 126 4.09 -1.79 -7.74
N LEU A 127 4.85 -1.70 -6.65
CA LEU A 127 4.40 -1.09 -5.40
C LEU A 127 4.22 0.42 -5.55
N ARG A 128 5.06 1.12 -6.32
CA ARG A 128 4.87 2.54 -6.63
C ARG A 128 3.60 2.77 -7.44
N VAL A 129 3.33 1.92 -8.43
CA VAL A 129 2.09 1.99 -9.20
C VAL A 129 0.88 1.74 -8.31
N ALA A 130 0.91 0.69 -7.48
CA ALA A 130 -0.17 0.40 -6.54
C ALA A 130 -0.41 1.55 -5.55
N ALA A 131 0.65 2.19 -5.06
CA ALA A 131 0.53 3.32 -4.14
C ALA A 131 -0.20 4.54 -4.74
N THR A 132 -0.24 4.68 -6.07
CA THR A 132 -0.99 5.78 -6.71
C THR A 132 -2.48 5.72 -6.41
N THR A 133 -3.04 4.54 -6.14
CA THR A 133 -4.46 4.38 -5.81
C THR A 133 -4.87 4.99 -4.47
N PHE A 134 -3.91 5.28 -3.58
CA PHE A 134 -4.19 6.05 -2.37
C PHE A 134 -4.53 7.51 -2.68
N PHE A 135 -4.09 8.04 -3.81
CA PHE A 135 -4.37 9.41 -4.25
C PHE A 135 -5.49 9.46 -5.29
N VAL A 136 -5.59 8.43 -6.12
CA VAL A 136 -6.60 8.31 -7.17
C VAL A 136 -7.32 6.98 -6.98
N SER A 137 -8.49 7.03 -6.34
CA SER A 137 -9.28 5.83 -6.05
C SER A 137 -9.73 5.13 -7.33
N THR A 138 -9.86 3.80 -7.25
CA THR A 138 -10.50 3.00 -8.30
C THR A 138 -11.84 2.47 -7.81
N ASP A 139 -12.81 2.41 -8.71
CA ASP A 139 -14.13 1.82 -8.43
C ASP A 139 -14.12 0.28 -8.55
N ASP A 140 -13.07 -0.28 -9.20
CA ASP A 140 -12.86 -1.72 -9.36
C ASP A 140 -11.45 -2.13 -8.92
N PRO A 141 -11.22 -2.28 -7.60
CA PRO A 141 -9.91 -2.69 -7.08
C PRO A 141 -9.49 -4.09 -7.53
N ASP A 142 -10.44 -5.02 -7.65
CA ASP A 142 -10.16 -6.40 -8.10
C ASP A 142 -9.76 -6.43 -9.59
N GLY A 143 -10.45 -5.70 -10.44
CA GLY A 143 -10.11 -5.60 -11.87
C GLY A 143 -8.78 -4.88 -12.09
N MET A 144 -8.50 -3.82 -11.32
CA MET A 144 -7.23 -3.11 -11.41
C MET A 144 -6.06 -3.98 -10.95
N ALA A 145 -6.20 -4.73 -9.85
CA ALA A 145 -5.15 -5.64 -9.38
C ALA A 145 -4.84 -6.73 -10.42
N ARG A 146 -5.90 -7.35 -11.00
CA ARG A 146 -5.73 -8.31 -12.11
C ARG A 146 -5.04 -7.69 -13.32
N SER A 147 -5.40 -6.46 -13.68
CA SER A 147 -4.81 -5.75 -14.83
C SER A 147 -3.32 -5.48 -14.62
N ILE A 148 -2.92 -5.09 -13.42
CA ILE A 148 -1.50 -4.92 -13.07
C ILE A 148 -0.78 -6.28 -13.08
N ALA A 149 -1.36 -7.30 -12.48
CA ALA A 149 -0.79 -8.65 -12.47
C ALA A 149 -0.65 -9.25 -13.87
N ALA A 150 -1.49 -8.85 -14.83
CA ALA A 150 -1.44 -9.30 -16.21
C ALA A 150 -0.50 -8.49 -17.13
N TRP A 151 0.31 -7.57 -16.59
CA TRP A 151 1.21 -6.77 -17.41
C TRP A 151 2.22 -7.64 -18.19
N PRO A 152 2.57 -7.27 -19.45
CA PRO A 152 3.54 -8.00 -20.24
C PRO A 152 4.93 -8.14 -19.61
N LEU A 153 5.29 -7.22 -18.70
CA LEU A 153 6.53 -7.32 -17.91
C LEU A 153 6.56 -8.58 -17.03
N LEU A 154 5.38 -9.08 -16.63
CA LEU A 154 5.21 -10.23 -15.75
C LEU A 154 4.98 -11.54 -16.54
N HIS A 155 4.34 -11.49 -17.71
CA HIS A 155 3.89 -12.68 -18.43
C HIS A 155 4.43 -12.83 -19.86
N GLY A 156 5.23 -11.88 -20.35
CA GLY A 156 5.63 -11.85 -21.77
C GLY A 156 4.47 -11.44 -22.69
N SER A 157 4.82 -10.96 -23.88
CA SER A 157 3.80 -10.68 -24.89
C SER A 157 3.28 -12.01 -25.46
N PRO A 158 1.97 -12.17 -25.69
CA PRO A 158 1.48 -13.33 -26.43
C PRO A 158 2.17 -13.32 -27.80
N SER A 159 2.80 -14.45 -28.15
CA SER A 159 3.42 -14.64 -29.48
C SER A 159 2.35 -14.43 -30.55
N SER A 160 2.58 -13.47 -31.43
CA SER A 160 1.74 -13.22 -32.61
C SER A 160 1.83 -14.38 -33.60
#